data_acbc7f87d3c3f178a1d8790db9e2dd15
#
_entry.id   acbc7f87d3c3f178a1d8790db9e2dd15
#
_cell.length_a   1.000
_cell.length_b   1.000
_cell.length_c   1.000
_cell.angle_alpha   90.00
_cell.angle_beta   90.00
_cell.angle_gamma   90.00
#
_symmetry.space_group_name_H-M   'P 1'
#
loop_
_entity.id
_entity.type
_entity.pdbx_description
1 polymer ?
#
loop_
_entity_poly.entity_id
_entity_poly.type
_entity_poly.pdbx_seq_one_letter_code
_entity_poly.pdbx_strand_id
1 'polypeptide(L)'
;MPILSCNFNPALPFKSAHFNTMYRPLFMKDTIKYQRKRITTWDSDFIDLDFSTIGSETLVLLIHGLEGSSQSNYMITTSNYLNNTGFDTVCMNLRSCSGEDNALLETYHSGKTDDVDFIVRHLTTNYRYKNIIIVGFSLGGNLTLKYLGEYLNIPLKVKGGIAISVPIDLTTSQAELSKLKNKIYLNEFLKTLKLKILEKSEKFPEYKINKRLLFKATKFRHLEKQYTVPVFGFKNSDDYWLKASSKPYIPKIKIPTLLINSLDDSFLSKECYPFKEAKNSANFYLLTPNYGGHVGFTSSFNNNENKWVEKKITEFIQENIGICS
;
A
#
# COMPACT_ATOMS: atom_id res chain seq x y z
N MET A 1 15.52 -11.84 -16.42
CA MET A 1 14.93 -12.85 -15.50
C MET A 1 14.11 -12.12 -14.46
N PRO A 2 12.93 -12.59 -14.11
CA PRO A 2 12.02 -11.83 -13.24
C PRO A 2 12.40 -11.79 -11.74
N ILE A 3 13.41 -12.55 -11.30
CA ILE A 3 13.99 -12.39 -9.96
C ILE A 3 15.22 -11.48 -10.11
N LEU A 4 15.10 -10.27 -9.54
CA LEU A 4 16.14 -9.27 -9.61
C LEU A 4 17.13 -9.44 -8.46
N SER A 5 18.41 -9.24 -8.73
CA SER A 5 19.43 -9.15 -7.69
C SER A 5 19.51 -7.73 -7.15
N CYS A 6 19.80 -7.59 -5.87
CA CYS A 6 20.09 -6.28 -5.30
C CYS A 6 21.24 -6.35 -4.30
N ASN A 7 21.96 -5.24 -4.21
CA ASN A 7 23.00 -5.05 -3.22
C ASN A 7 22.57 -3.92 -2.25
N PHE A 8 21.65 -4.25 -1.31
CA PHE A 8 21.27 -3.35 -0.24
C PHE A 8 21.92 -3.81 1.06
N ASN A 9 22.96 -3.10 1.47
CA ASN A 9 23.74 -3.42 2.67
C ASN A 9 23.80 -2.19 3.61
N PRO A 10 22.79 -2.01 4.48
CA PRO A 10 22.73 -0.87 5.37
C PRO A 10 23.75 -0.96 6.51
N ALA A 11 24.03 0.17 7.18
CA ALA A 11 24.83 0.22 8.41
C ALA A 11 24.20 -0.65 9.51
N LEU A 12 25.02 -1.08 10.50
CA LEU A 12 24.63 -2.06 11.52
C LEU A 12 23.27 -1.81 12.18
N PRO A 13 22.94 -0.60 12.69
CA PRO A 13 21.64 -0.39 13.32
C PRO A 13 20.45 -0.67 12.39
N PHE A 14 20.64 -0.38 11.08
CA PHE A 14 19.62 -0.55 10.04
C PHE A 14 19.51 -1.99 9.53
N LYS A 15 20.39 -2.90 9.97
CA LYS A 15 20.23 -4.36 9.77
C LYS A 15 19.21 -4.99 10.71
N SER A 16 18.77 -4.26 11.74
CA SER A 16 17.64 -4.67 12.56
C SER A 16 16.32 -4.29 11.85
N ALA A 17 15.50 -5.28 11.55
CA ALA A 17 14.20 -5.09 10.93
C ALA A 17 13.32 -4.07 11.68
N HIS A 18 13.25 -4.19 13.00
CA HIS A 18 12.45 -3.27 13.82
C HIS A 18 13.02 -1.86 13.84
N PHE A 19 14.35 -1.72 13.95
CA PHE A 19 14.98 -0.41 13.89
C PHE A 19 14.73 0.26 12.55
N ASN A 20 14.91 -0.47 11.45
CA ASN A 20 14.70 0.02 10.09
C ASN A 20 13.24 0.43 9.86
N THR A 21 12.28 -0.39 10.32
CA THR A 21 10.83 -0.08 10.25
C THR A 21 10.47 1.21 11.01
N MET A 22 11.04 1.40 12.20
CA MET A 22 10.70 2.53 13.08
C MET A 22 11.43 3.82 12.72
N TYR A 23 12.62 3.74 12.13
CA TYR A 23 13.48 4.90 11.88
C TYR A 23 12.82 5.90 10.93
N ARG A 24 12.30 5.42 9.79
CA ARG A 24 11.72 6.30 8.75
C ARG A 24 10.57 7.16 9.29
N PRO A 25 9.52 6.62 9.93
CA PRO A 25 8.44 7.43 10.48
C PRO A 25 8.85 8.35 11.62
N LEU A 26 9.89 8.01 12.39
CA LEU A 26 10.30 8.80 13.56
C LEU A 26 11.28 9.93 13.22
N PHE A 27 12.21 9.69 12.29
CA PHE A 27 13.38 10.56 12.09
C PHE A 27 13.48 11.17 10.69
N MET A 28 12.78 10.63 9.68
CA MET A 28 12.75 11.25 8.35
C MET A 28 11.53 12.16 8.27
N LYS A 29 11.79 13.48 8.15
CA LYS A 29 10.74 14.49 8.05
C LYS A 29 10.95 15.29 6.78
N ASP A 30 10.26 14.87 5.72
CA ASP A 30 10.14 15.65 4.50
C ASP A 30 8.80 16.39 4.51
N THR A 31 8.71 17.46 3.73
CA THR A 31 7.48 18.21 3.51
C THR A 31 7.19 18.27 2.02
N ILE A 32 5.92 18.31 1.66
CA ILE A 32 5.48 18.47 0.29
C ILE A 32 4.21 19.32 0.28
N LYS A 33 4.05 20.13 -0.77
CA LYS A 33 2.82 20.89 -0.96
C LYS A 33 1.93 20.14 -1.95
N TYR A 34 0.88 19.55 -1.43
CA TYR A 34 -0.13 18.90 -2.25
C TYR A 34 -1.26 19.84 -2.67
N GLN A 35 -1.80 19.60 -3.85
CA GLN A 35 -3.09 20.13 -4.28
C GLN A 35 -4.13 19.02 -4.12
N ARG A 36 -5.01 19.14 -3.12
CA ARG A 36 -6.09 18.17 -2.88
C ARG A 36 -7.23 18.37 -3.85
N LYS A 37 -7.72 17.26 -4.40
CA LYS A 37 -8.97 17.19 -5.17
C LYS A 37 -9.84 16.07 -4.62
N ARG A 38 -11.07 16.41 -4.25
CA ARG A 38 -12.07 15.43 -3.82
C ARG A 38 -12.80 14.87 -5.03
N ILE A 39 -12.86 13.56 -5.12
CA ILE A 39 -13.54 12.85 -6.19
C ILE A 39 -14.74 12.11 -5.60
N THR A 40 -15.94 12.46 -6.05
CA THR A 40 -17.16 11.74 -5.68
C THR A 40 -17.15 10.38 -6.35
N THR A 41 -17.35 9.34 -5.57
CA THR A 41 -17.38 7.95 -6.04
C THR A 41 -18.78 7.56 -6.56
N TRP A 42 -18.89 6.42 -7.23
CA TRP A 42 -20.16 5.93 -7.82
C TRP A 42 -21.26 5.66 -6.81
N ASP A 43 -20.87 5.42 -5.54
CA ASP A 43 -21.75 5.12 -4.40
C ASP A 43 -22.08 6.38 -3.57
N SER A 44 -21.82 7.58 -4.12
CA SER A 44 -22.06 8.87 -3.48
C SER A 44 -21.20 9.14 -2.23
N ASP A 45 -20.07 8.44 -2.12
CA ASP A 45 -19.00 8.73 -1.17
C ASP A 45 -17.92 9.60 -1.80
N PHE A 46 -16.74 9.69 -1.21
CA PHE A 46 -15.60 10.42 -1.78
C PHE A 46 -14.25 9.74 -1.52
N ILE A 47 -13.32 10.07 -2.41
CA ILE A 47 -11.89 9.76 -2.25
C ILE A 47 -11.11 11.05 -2.50
N ASP A 48 -10.23 11.42 -1.59
CA ASP A 48 -9.35 12.57 -1.73
C ASP A 48 -8.04 12.18 -2.40
N LEU A 49 -7.72 12.87 -3.49
CA LEU A 49 -6.48 12.75 -4.24
C LEU A 49 -5.59 13.96 -3.96
N ASP A 50 -4.37 13.71 -3.51
CA ASP A 50 -3.38 14.75 -3.23
C ASP A 50 -2.31 14.76 -4.32
N PHE A 51 -2.38 15.77 -5.20
CA PHE A 51 -1.51 15.93 -6.36
C PHE A 51 -0.24 16.72 -6.01
N SER A 52 0.90 16.27 -6.54
CA SER A 52 2.14 17.04 -6.65
C SER A 52 2.65 16.94 -8.07
N THR A 53 2.53 18.04 -8.83
CA THR A 53 2.77 18.05 -10.27
C THR A 53 3.87 19.01 -10.65
N ILE A 54 4.67 18.61 -11.65
CA ILE A 54 5.76 19.38 -12.26
C ILE A 54 5.55 19.57 -13.76
N GLY A 55 4.44 19.03 -14.32
CA GLY A 55 4.12 19.11 -15.75
C GLY A 55 4.58 17.89 -16.56
N SER A 56 4.73 16.71 -15.93
CA SER A 56 5.13 15.48 -16.60
C SER A 56 4.00 14.87 -17.44
N GLU A 57 4.34 14.14 -18.49
CA GLU A 57 3.40 13.30 -19.25
C GLU A 57 3.10 11.96 -18.56
N THR A 58 3.85 11.62 -17.52
CA THR A 58 3.72 10.39 -16.73
C THR A 58 3.29 10.70 -15.30
N LEU A 59 2.19 10.08 -14.87
CA LEU A 59 1.67 10.17 -13.52
C LEU A 59 1.98 8.90 -12.73
N VAL A 60 2.49 9.04 -11.53
CA VAL A 60 2.63 7.95 -10.56
C VAL A 60 1.53 8.05 -9.51
N LEU A 61 0.61 7.08 -9.53
CA LEU A 61 -0.44 6.92 -8.51
C LEU A 61 0.14 6.17 -7.33
N LEU A 62 0.22 6.83 -6.18
CA LEU A 62 0.73 6.28 -4.92
C LEU A 62 -0.42 5.84 -4.01
N ILE A 63 -0.38 4.61 -3.48
CA ILE A 63 -1.40 4.05 -2.57
C ILE A 63 -0.73 3.68 -1.25
N HIS A 64 -1.17 4.29 -0.16
CA HIS A 64 -0.59 4.11 1.17
C HIS A 64 -0.96 2.78 1.84
N GLY A 65 -0.25 2.43 2.90
CA GLY A 65 -0.50 1.26 3.75
C GLY A 65 -1.64 1.45 4.75
N LEU A 66 -1.84 0.43 5.59
CA LEU A 66 -2.87 0.40 6.63
C LEU A 66 -2.79 1.65 7.52
N GLU A 67 -3.93 2.36 7.68
CA GLU A 67 -4.06 3.58 8.48
C GLU A 67 -3.06 4.71 8.12
N GLY A 68 -2.45 4.64 6.94
CA GLY A 68 -1.64 5.71 6.39
C GLY A 68 -2.47 6.80 5.69
N SER A 69 -1.77 7.72 5.04
CA SER A 69 -2.35 8.77 4.19
C SER A 69 -1.27 9.31 3.25
N SER A 70 -1.61 10.28 2.41
CA SER A 70 -0.63 11.09 1.64
C SER A 70 0.43 11.75 2.52
N GLN A 71 0.12 11.97 3.81
CA GLN A 71 1.01 12.61 4.79
C GLN A 71 1.97 11.62 5.47
N SER A 72 1.90 10.33 5.17
CA SER A 72 2.86 9.36 5.66
C SER A 72 4.26 9.65 5.10
N ASN A 73 5.30 9.58 5.93
CA ASN A 73 6.66 9.97 5.54
C ASN A 73 7.15 9.30 4.25
N TYR A 74 6.89 8.01 4.07
CA TYR A 74 7.27 7.30 2.84
C TYR A 74 6.51 7.81 1.61
N MET A 75 5.26 8.25 1.75
CA MET A 75 4.48 8.84 0.66
C MET A 75 5.07 10.19 0.24
N ILE A 76 5.35 11.07 1.22
CA ILE A 76 5.95 12.38 1.00
C ILE A 76 7.33 12.23 0.35
N THR A 77 8.19 11.40 0.93
CA THR A 77 9.55 11.17 0.43
C THR A 77 9.54 10.62 -1.00
N THR A 78 8.66 9.66 -1.29
CA THR A 78 8.52 9.08 -2.62
C THR A 78 7.98 10.10 -3.63
N SER A 79 6.96 10.90 -3.26
CA SER A 79 6.44 11.96 -4.13
C SER A 79 7.51 13.00 -4.46
N ASN A 80 8.24 13.50 -3.46
CA ASN A 80 9.34 14.45 -3.67
C ASN A 80 10.43 13.88 -4.59
N TYR A 81 10.83 12.64 -4.35
CA TYR A 81 11.86 12.00 -5.16
C TYR A 81 11.41 11.84 -6.63
N LEU A 82 10.18 11.37 -6.84
CA LEU A 82 9.62 11.19 -8.17
C LEU A 82 9.44 12.52 -8.91
N ASN A 83 8.98 13.57 -8.24
CA ASN A 83 8.94 14.91 -8.85
C ASN A 83 10.35 15.36 -9.26
N ASN A 84 11.36 15.19 -8.41
CA ASN A 84 12.75 15.55 -8.72
C ASN A 84 13.36 14.71 -9.85
N THR A 85 12.76 13.57 -10.18
CA THR A 85 13.18 12.69 -11.27
C THR A 85 12.23 12.71 -12.47
N GLY A 86 11.38 13.73 -12.59
CA GLY A 86 10.62 14.02 -13.81
C GLY A 86 9.22 13.41 -13.88
N PHE A 87 8.66 12.92 -12.78
CA PHE A 87 7.32 12.32 -12.74
C PHE A 87 6.34 13.15 -11.92
N ASP A 88 5.12 13.36 -12.42
CA ASP A 88 4.02 13.84 -11.60
C ASP A 88 3.56 12.75 -10.64
N THR A 89 3.11 13.14 -9.45
CA THR A 89 2.57 12.20 -8.47
C THR A 89 1.17 12.56 -8.02
N VAL A 90 0.38 11.54 -7.70
CA VAL A 90 -0.89 11.68 -7.01
C VAL A 90 -1.01 10.61 -5.93
N CYS A 91 -1.27 11.03 -4.70
CA CYS A 91 -1.51 10.13 -3.57
C CYS A 91 -3.02 9.90 -3.42
N MET A 92 -3.45 8.65 -3.52
CA MET A 92 -4.82 8.25 -3.21
C MET A 92 -4.92 8.05 -1.69
N ASN A 93 -5.74 8.86 -1.04
CA ASN A 93 -6.11 8.58 0.35
C ASN A 93 -7.28 7.59 0.35
N LEU A 94 -7.08 6.43 0.93
CA LEU A 94 -8.15 5.45 1.10
C LEU A 94 -9.28 6.05 1.95
N ARG A 95 -10.50 5.56 1.80
CA ARG A 95 -11.68 6.09 2.51
C ARG A 95 -11.40 6.24 4.01
N SER A 96 -11.81 7.34 4.62
CA SER A 96 -11.52 7.72 6.02
C SER A 96 -10.03 7.88 6.36
N CYS A 97 -9.15 8.12 5.37
CA CYS A 97 -7.70 8.29 5.62
C CYS A 97 -7.16 9.67 5.21
N SER A 98 -7.99 10.58 4.72
CA SER A 98 -7.56 11.91 4.26
C SER A 98 -7.57 13.00 5.36
N GLY A 99 -7.86 12.63 6.60
CA GLY A 99 -8.09 13.55 7.72
C GLY A 99 -9.57 13.87 7.94
N GLU A 100 -10.45 13.39 7.06
CA GLU A 100 -11.90 13.48 7.17
C GLU A 100 -12.51 12.08 6.97
N ASP A 101 -13.51 11.76 7.78
CA ASP A 101 -14.23 10.49 7.66
C ASP A 101 -15.13 10.49 6.41
N ASN A 102 -15.12 9.41 5.67
CA ASN A 102 -15.93 9.27 4.47
C ASN A 102 -17.44 9.24 4.78
N ALA A 103 -18.28 9.49 3.77
CA ALA A 103 -19.71 9.68 3.95
C ALA A 103 -20.45 8.41 4.37
N LEU A 104 -20.08 7.26 3.83
CA LEU A 104 -20.76 5.99 4.06
C LEU A 104 -20.25 5.21 5.28
N LEU A 105 -21.01 4.20 5.72
CA LEU A 105 -20.59 3.24 6.73
C LEU A 105 -19.34 2.47 6.26
N GLU A 106 -19.33 2.03 5.00
CA GLU A 106 -18.18 1.36 4.41
C GLU A 106 -16.96 2.28 4.37
N THR A 107 -15.83 1.80 4.90
CA THR A 107 -14.52 2.43 4.76
C THR A 107 -13.70 1.73 3.67
N TYR A 108 -12.41 1.62 3.84
CA TYR A 108 -11.56 0.76 3.03
C TYR A 108 -11.34 -0.60 3.70
N HIS A 109 -10.95 -1.59 2.90
CA HIS A 109 -10.39 -2.85 3.38
C HIS A 109 -9.27 -3.35 2.44
N SER A 110 -8.50 -4.36 2.88
CA SER A 110 -7.29 -4.80 2.19
C SER A 110 -7.50 -5.35 0.76
N GLY A 111 -8.73 -5.62 0.36
CA GLY A 111 -9.08 -6.13 -0.97
C GLY A 111 -10.02 -5.23 -1.76
N LYS A 112 -10.24 -3.96 -1.36
CA LYS A 112 -11.17 -3.02 -2.01
C LYS A 112 -10.56 -2.40 -3.27
N THR A 113 -10.48 -3.20 -4.32
CA THR A 113 -9.88 -2.82 -5.62
C THR A 113 -10.81 -2.04 -6.54
N ASP A 114 -12.11 -2.04 -6.26
CA ASP A 114 -13.10 -1.20 -6.95
C ASP A 114 -12.83 0.30 -6.80
N ASP A 115 -12.41 0.75 -5.61
CA ASP A 115 -11.96 2.13 -5.39
C ASP A 115 -10.71 2.45 -6.25
N VAL A 116 -9.77 1.50 -6.35
CA VAL A 116 -8.57 1.66 -7.18
C VAL A 116 -8.93 1.74 -8.67
N ASP A 117 -9.79 0.83 -9.16
CA ASP A 117 -10.24 0.84 -10.55
C ASP A 117 -10.96 2.16 -10.89
N PHE A 118 -11.85 2.61 -10.01
CA PHE A 118 -12.57 3.88 -10.18
C PHE A 118 -11.59 5.06 -10.31
N ILE A 119 -10.62 5.18 -9.41
CA ILE A 119 -9.63 6.27 -9.45
C ILE A 119 -8.73 6.16 -10.68
N VAL A 120 -8.26 4.97 -11.04
CA VAL A 120 -7.45 4.75 -12.24
C VAL A 120 -8.24 5.19 -13.50
N ARG A 121 -9.51 4.81 -13.63
CA ARG A 121 -10.37 5.23 -14.76
C ARG A 121 -10.61 6.73 -14.73
N HIS A 122 -10.88 7.31 -13.56
CA HIS A 122 -11.01 8.76 -13.41
C HIS A 122 -9.75 9.50 -13.89
N LEU A 123 -8.57 9.06 -13.48
CA LEU A 123 -7.29 9.66 -13.89
C LEU A 123 -7.05 9.50 -15.40
N THR A 124 -7.35 8.33 -15.97
CA THR A 124 -7.16 8.09 -17.42
C THR A 124 -8.10 8.88 -18.31
N THR A 125 -9.30 9.18 -17.83
CA THR A 125 -10.35 9.90 -18.61
C THR A 125 -10.23 11.40 -18.45
N ASN A 126 -9.99 11.90 -17.23
CA ASN A 126 -10.10 13.33 -16.93
C ASN A 126 -8.76 14.08 -16.98
N TYR A 127 -7.63 13.35 -17.15
CA TYR A 127 -6.29 13.94 -17.20
C TYR A 127 -5.55 13.53 -18.47
N ARG A 128 -4.66 14.43 -18.96
CA ARG A 128 -3.95 14.25 -20.24
C ARG A 128 -2.65 13.44 -20.13
N TYR A 129 -2.46 12.67 -19.05
CA TYR A 129 -1.29 11.82 -18.94
C TYR A 129 -1.26 10.75 -20.04
N LYS A 130 -0.08 10.50 -20.59
CA LYS A 130 0.19 9.42 -21.55
C LYS A 130 0.38 8.09 -20.82
N ASN A 131 1.04 8.14 -19.66
CA ASN A 131 1.38 6.98 -18.87
C ASN A 131 0.93 7.14 -17.42
N ILE A 132 0.45 6.06 -16.82
CA ILE A 132 0.15 5.95 -15.39
C ILE A 132 0.90 4.74 -14.84
N ILE A 133 1.63 4.93 -13.74
CA ILE A 133 2.28 3.88 -12.97
C ILE A 133 1.60 3.81 -11.62
N ILE A 134 1.32 2.61 -11.12
CA ILE A 134 0.70 2.44 -9.80
C ILE A 134 1.76 1.95 -8.82
N VAL A 135 1.97 2.67 -7.74
CA VAL A 135 2.93 2.31 -6.69
C VAL A 135 2.19 2.17 -5.37
N GLY A 136 2.23 0.99 -4.76
CA GLY A 136 1.56 0.73 -3.50
C GLY A 136 2.50 0.26 -2.40
N PHE A 137 2.23 0.71 -1.17
CA PHE A 137 3.00 0.33 0.02
C PHE A 137 2.15 -0.54 0.95
N SER A 138 2.71 -1.65 1.43
CA SER A 138 2.06 -2.55 2.38
C SER A 138 0.65 -2.96 1.90
N LEU A 139 -0.41 -2.58 2.60
CA LEU A 139 -1.81 -2.77 2.18
C LEU A 139 -2.08 -2.16 0.79
N GLY A 140 -1.58 -0.96 0.51
CA GLY A 140 -1.69 -0.33 -0.81
C GLY A 140 -0.98 -1.13 -1.90
N GLY A 141 0.14 -1.79 -1.57
CA GLY A 141 0.81 -2.74 -2.46
C GLY A 141 -0.02 -3.98 -2.73
N ASN A 142 -0.71 -4.50 -1.72
CA ASN A 142 -1.65 -5.61 -1.90
C ASN A 142 -2.82 -5.21 -2.82
N LEU A 143 -3.38 -4.01 -2.64
CA LEU A 143 -4.40 -3.46 -3.55
C LEU A 143 -3.87 -3.33 -4.97
N THR A 144 -2.65 -2.82 -5.15
CA THR A 144 -2.00 -2.68 -6.46
C THR A 144 -1.87 -4.03 -7.16
N LEU A 145 -1.27 -5.03 -6.50
CA LEU A 145 -1.08 -6.36 -7.11
C LEU A 145 -2.41 -7.07 -7.39
N LYS A 146 -3.37 -6.97 -6.46
CA LYS A 146 -4.69 -7.55 -6.64
C LYS A 146 -5.42 -6.89 -7.82
N TYR A 147 -5.44 -5.56 -7.89
CA TYR A 147 -6.04 -4.82 -9.00
C TYR A 147 -5.47 -5.25 -10.35
N LEU A 148 -4.14 -5.26 -10.48
CA LEU A 148 -3.46 -5.59 -11.74
C LEU A 148 -3.67 -7.04 -12.20
N GLY A 149 -3.97 -7.97 -11.29
CA GLY A 149 -4.22 -9.37 -11.63
C GLY A 149 -5.70 -9.77 -11.63
N GLU A 150 -6.58 -8.98 -11.00
CA GLU A 150 -8.02 -9.26 -10.91
C GLU A 150 -8.78 -8.71 -12.12
N TYR A 151 -8.44 -7.51 -12.58
CA TYR A 151 -9.15 -6.84 -13.65
C TYR A 151 -8.63 -7.24 -15.02
N LEU A 152 -9.54 -7.71 -15.89
CA LEU A 152 -9.19 -8.13 -17.25
C LEU A 152 -8.91 -6.94 -18.19
N ASN A 153 -9.59 -5.81 -17.95
CA ASN A 153 -9.58 -4.62 -18.81
C ASN A 153 -8.98 -3.41 -18.07
N ILE A 154 -7.69 -3.47 -17.78
CA ILE A 154 -6.94 -2.33 -17.23
C ILE A 154 -6.76 -1.29 -18.35
N PRO A 155 -6.98 0.03 -18.07
CA PRO A 155 -6.78 1.07 -19.07
C PRO A 155 -5.38 1.04 -19.67
N LEU A 156 -5.26 1.19 -21.00
CA LEU A 156 -3.99 1.10 -21.75
C LEU A 156 -2.94 2.13 -21.31
N LYS A 157 -3.36 3.22 -20.68
CA LYS A 157 -2.44 4.20 -20.08
C LYS A 157 -1.72 3.69 -18.83
N VAL A 158 -2.22 2.64 -18.17
CA VAL A 158 -1.52 1.98 -17.05
C VAL A 158 -0.42 1.11 -17.63
N LYS A 159 0.82 1.50 -17.41
CA LYS A 159 2.00 0.87 -18.02
C LYS A 159 2.69 -0.13 -17.10
N GLY A 160 2.50 -0.02 -15.80
CA GLY A 160 3.13 -0.94 -14.84
C GLY A 160 2.71 -0.70 -13.41
N GLY A 161 3.15 -1.58 -12.53
CA GLY A 161 2.93 -1.51 -11.10
C GLY A 161 4.16 -1.79 -10.27
N ILE A 162 4.23 -1.18 -9.09
CA ILE A 162 5.30 -1.43 -8.12
C ILE A 162 4.67 -1.57 -6.74
N ALA A 163 5.03 -2.63 -6.03
CA ALA A 163 4.46 -2.95 -4.73
C ALA A 163 5.57 -3.17 -3.71
N ILE A 164 5.53 -2.51 -2.56
CA ILE A 164 6.60 -2.45 -1.59
C ILE A 164 6.13 -2.96 -0.24
N SER A 165 6.87 -3.90 0.38
CA SER A 165 6.61 -4.49 1.71
C SER A 165 5.20 -5.07 1.83
N VAL A 166 4.82 -5.96 0.93
CA VAL A 166 3.43 -6.35 0.71
C VAL A 166 3.08 -7.68 1.37
N PRO A 167 2.08 -7.70 2.25
CA PRO A 167 1.49 -8.94 2.77
C PRO A 167 0.56 -9.57 1.71
N ILE A 168 1.12 -10.18 0.66
CA ILE A 168 0.33 -10.77 -0.45
C ILE A 168 -0.57 -11.94 -0.02
N ASP A 169 -0.24 -12.55 1.12
CA ASP A 169 -1.02 -13.59 1.81
C ASP A 169 -1.41 -13.07 3.18
N LEU A 170 -2.63 -12.53 3.28
CA LEU A 170 -3.12 -11.91 4.52
C LEU A 170 -3.36 -12.92 5.63
N THR A 171 -3.73 -14.15 5.30
CA THR A 171 -4.00 -15.20 6.29
C THR A 171 -2.75 -15.49 7.12
N THR A 172 -1.62 -15.66 6.45
CA THR A 172 -0.36 -15.98 7.13
C THR A 172 0.33 -14.73 7.71
N SER A 173 0.23 -13.57 7.04
CA SER A 173 0.77 -12.31 7.57
C SER A 173 0.07 -11.86 8.85
N GLN A 174 -1.21 -12.11 9.00
CA GLN A 174 -1.95 -11.88 10.26
C GLN A 174 -1.36 -12.68 11.43
N ALA A 175 -0.94 -13.91 11.18
CA ALA A 175 -0.28 -14.73 12.18
C ALA A 175 1.08 -14.13 12.58
N GLU A 176 1.88 -13.63 11.60
CA GLU A 176 3.15 -12.95 11.89
C GLU A 176 2.95 -11.67 12.70
N LEU A 177 2.01 -10.81 12.32
CA LEU A 177 1.70 -9.58 13.08
C LEU A 177 1.19 -9.85 14.50
N SER A 178 0.57 -11.00 14.73
CA SER A 178 0.08 -11.40 16.05
C SER A 178 1.19 -11.92 17.00
N LYS A 179 2.42 -12.13 16.50
CA LYS A 179 3.56 -12.56 17.33
C LYS A 179 4.02 -11.46 18.28
N LEU A 180 4.61 -11.87 19.40
CA LEU A 180 5.05 -10.95 20.47
C LEU A 180 6.01 -9.86 19.93
N LYS A 181 6.91 -10.22 19.03
CA LYS A 181 7.87 -9.30 18.40
C LYS A 181 7.21 -8.11 17.67
N ASN A 182 5.96 -8.29 17.19
CA ASN A 182 5.21 -7.28 16.44
C ASN A 182 4.12 -6.59 17.26
N LYS A 183 4.03 -6.85 18.57
CA LYS A 183 2.96 -6.37 19.45
C LYS A 183 2.82 -4.84 19.47
N ILE A 184 3.94 -4.12 19.35
CA ILE A 184 3.94 -2.64 19.33
C ILE A 184 3.17 -2.15 18.10
N TYR A 185 3.46 -2.68 16.92
CA TYR A 185 2.79 -2.31 15.67
C TYR A 185 1.32 -2.71 15.68
N LEU A 186 1.03 -3.96 16.10
CA LEU A 186 -0.33 -4.45 16.19
C LEU A 186 -1.18 -3.58 17.12
N ASN A 187 -0.66 -3.18 18.27
CA ASN A 187 -1.39 -2.33 19.21
C ASN A 187 -1.69 -0.94 18.62
N GLU A 188 -0.76 -0.35 17.88
CA GLU A 188 -0.98 0.94 17.24
C GLU A 188 -2.06 0.86 16.16
N PHE A 189 -2.00 -0.15 15.29
CA PHE A 189 -3.05 -0.39 14.30
C PHE A 189 -4.42 -0.65 14.95
N LEU A 190 -4.47 -1.47 15.99
CA LEU A 190 -5.71 -1.75 16.70
C LEU A 190 -6.30 -0.50 17.35
N LYS A 191 -5.45 0.40 17.86
CA LYS A 191 -5.87 1.66 18.48
C LYS A 191 -6.57 2.56 17.45
N THR A 192 -5.95 2.81 16.31
CA THR A 192 -6.50 3.67 15.26
C THR A 192 -7.78 3.09 14.66
N LEU A 193 -7.77 1.78 14.35
CA LEU A 193 -8.97 1.10 13.82
C LEU A 193 -10.14 1.09 14.81
N LYS A 194 -9.88 0.91 16.12
CA LYS A 194 -10.95 0.99 17.15
C LYS A 194 -11.62 2.36 17.17
N LEU A 195 -10.82 3.44 17.11
CA LEU A 195 -11.35 4.81 17.08
C LEU A 195 -12.22 5.01 15.83
N LYS A 196 -11.75 4.62 14.68
CA LYS A 196 -12.48 4.73 13.42
C LYS A 196 -13.81 3.93 13.44
N ILE A 197 -13.81 2.72 13.98
CA ILE A 197 -15.05 1.92 14.15
C ILE A 197 -16.03 2.59 15.13
N LEU A 198 -15.53 3.21 16.20
CA LEU A 198 -16.37 3.96 17.13
C LEU A 198 -17.01 5.18 16.46
N GLU A 199 -16.23 5.99 15.75
CA GLU A 199 -16.72 7.14 14.98
C GLU A 199 -17.80 6.71 13.98
N LYS A 200 -17.58 5.61 13.25
CA LYS A 200 -18.61 5.04 12.36
C LYS A 200 -19.87 4.62 13.10
N SER A 201 -19.75 4.00 14.27
CA SER A 201 -20.93 3.59 15.04
C SER A 201 -21.72 4.77 15.64
N GLU A 202 -21.08 5.91 15.83
CA GLU A 202 -21.75 7.16 16.27
C GLU A 202 -22.43 7.86 15.09
N LYS A 203 -21.81 7.85 13.92
CA LYS A 203 -22.36 8.41 12.68
C LYS A 203 -23.52 7.57 12.11
N PHE A 204 -23.50 6.26 12.35
CA PHE A 204 -24.52 5.29 11.90
C PHE A 204 -25.09 4.50 13.09
N PRO A 205 -26.02 5.10 13.88
CA PRO A 205 -26.54 4.49 15.11
C PRO A 205 -27.30 3.16 14.91
N GLU A 206 -27.81 2.95 13.70
CA GLU A 206 -28.44 1.67 13.28
C GLU A 206 -27.41 0.53 13.22
N TYR A 207 -26.13 0.84 13.00
CA TYR A 207 -25.04 -0.12 13.00
C TYR A 207 -24.54 -0.37 14.43
N LYS A 208 -25.11 -1.39 15.06
CA LYS A 208 -24.82 -1.70 16.47
C LYS A 208 -23.52 -2.49 16.61
N ILE A 209 -22.52 -1.92 17.29
CA ILE A 209 -21.30 -2.60 17.69
C ILE A 209 -21.32 -2.95 19.19
N ASN A 210 -20.63 -3.99 19.57
CA ASN A 210 -20.37 -4.27 20.97
C ASN A 210 -19.12 -3.54 21.44
N LYS A 211 -19.30 -2.32 22.00
CA LYS A 211 -18.18 -1.47 22.47
C LYS A 211 -17.25 -2.22 23.44
N ARG A 212 -17.78 -3.07 24.35
CA ARG A 212 -16.96 -3.85 25.30
C ARG A 212 -16.03 -4.85 24.57
N LEU A 213 -16.54 -5.55 23.55
CA LEU A 213 -15.72 -6.47 22.75
C LEU A 213 -14.73 -5.71 21.86
N LEU A 214 -15.12 -4.54 21.33
CA LEU A 214 -14.24 -3.69 20.54
C LEU A 214 -13.03 -3.25 21.38
N PHE A 215 -13.23 -2.72 22.60
CA PHE A 215 -12.11 -2.31 23.45
C PHE A 215 -11.23 -3.47 23.89
N LYS A 216 -11.79 -4.64 24.14
CA LYS A 216 -11.03 -5.87 24.45
C LYS A 216 -10.32 -6.51 23.27
N ALA A 217 -10.49 -6.00 22.05
CA ALA A 217 -9.83 -6.55 20.88
C ALA A 217 -8.30 -6.44 20.99
N THR A 218 -7.62 -7.56 20.80
CA THR A 218 -6.15 -7.72 20.85
C THR A 218 -5.59 -8.29 19.55
N LYS A 219 -6.45 -8.56 18.56
CA LYS A 219 -6.12 -9.08 17.22
C LYS A 219 -7.04 -8.44 16.20
N PHE A 220 -6.60 -8.35 14.94
CA PHE A 220 -7.43 -7.83 13.85
C PHE A 220 -8.75 -8.61 13.71
N ARG A 221 -8.70 -9.93 13.79
CA ARG A 221 -9.90 -10.79 13.76
C ARG A 221 -11.02 -10.34 14.71
N HIS A 222 -10.68 -9.76 15.85
CA HIS A 222 -11.68 -9.26 16.80
C HIS A 222 -12.40 -8.01 16.29
N LEU A 223 -11.68 -7.12 15.59
CA LEU A 223 -12.26 -5.93 14.96
C LEU A 223 -13.04 -6.29 13.70
N GLU A 224 -12.46 -7.16 12.87
CA GLU A 224 -13.07 -7.61 11.62
C GLU A 224 -14.42 -8.28 11.83
N LYS A 225 -14.55 -9.11 12.88
CA LYS A 225 -15.83 -9.71 13.26
C LYS A 225 -16.91 -8.68 13.59
N GLN A 226 -16.53 -7.51 14.07
CA GLN A 226 -17.46 -6.47 14.47
C GLN A 226 -17.71 -5.42 13.40
N TYR A 227 -16.84 -5.33 12.40
CA TYR A 227 -16.94 -4.30 11.38
C TYR A 227 -16.73 -4.84 9.97
N THR A 228 -15.51 -5.20 9.59
CA THR A 228 -15.19 -5.56 8.20
C THR A 228 -16.05 -6.72 7.68
N VAL A 229 -16.21 -7.76 8.48
CA VAL A 229 -16.99 -8.94 8.07
C VAL A 229 -18.46 -8.60 7.80
N PRO A 230 -19.20 -8.01 8.74
CA PRO A 230 -20.63 -7.71 8.53
C PRO A 230 -20.86 -6.56 7.55
N VAL A 231 -20.01 -5.50 7.55
CA VAL A 231 -20.19 -4.33 6.69
C VAL A 231 -19.97 -4.67 5.21
N PHE A 232 -18.99 -5.53 4.91
CA PHE A 232 -18.65 -5.90 3.52
C PHE A 232 -19.19 -7.28 3.11
N GLY A 233 -20.00 -7.93 3.93
CA GLY A 233 -20.67 -9.18 3.58
C GLY A 233 -19.74 -10.41 3.47
N PHE A 234 -18.61 -10.42 4.17
CA PHE A 234 -17.76 -11.59 4.26
C PHE A 234 -18.36 -12.64 5.21
N LYS A 235 -18.08 -13.92 4.95
CA LYS A 235 -18.57 -15.01 5.82
C LYS A 235 -17.92 -14.96 7.22
N ASN A 236 -16.64 -14.69 7.27
CA ASN A 236 -15.80 -14.55 8.47
C ASN A 236 -14.45 -13.92 8.10
N SER A 237 -13.55 -13.70 9.08
CA SER A 237 -12.22 -13.13 8.81
C SER A 237 -11.36 -13.98 7.88
N ASP A 238 -11.50 -15.31 7.89
CA ASP A 238 -10.70 -16.18 7.01
C ASP A 238 -11.14 -16.02 5.55
N ASP A 239 -12.47 -15.95 5.30
CA ASP A 239 -13.02 -15.63 3.98
C ASP A 239 -12.59 -14.24 3.49
N TYR A 240 -12.59 -13.25 4.39
CA TYR A 240 -12.07 -11.92 4.10
C TYR A 240 -10.60 -11.96 3.69
N TRP A 241 -9.72 -12.56 4.49
CA TRP A 241 -8.29 -12.61 4.20
C TRP A 241 -7.99 -13.35 2.89
N LEU A 242 -8.66 -14.47 2.66
CA LEU A 242 -8.51 -15.23 1.42
C LEU A 242 -8.88 -14.39 0.18
N LYS A 243 -10.04 -13.73 0.21
CA LYS A 243 -10.53 -12.91 -0.92
C LYS A 243 -9.76 -11.62 -1.11
N ALA A 244 -9.24 -11.05 -0.02
CA ALA A 244 -8.50 -9.80 -0.04
C ALA A 244 -7.01 -9.96 -0.39
N SER A 245 -6.44 -11.17 -0.27
CA SER A 245 -5.05 -11.48 -0.61
C SER A 245 -4.78 -11.33 -2.10
N SER A 246 -3.65 -10.71 -2.46
CA SER A 246 -3.24 -10.53 -3.86
C SER A 246 -2.53 -11.75 -4.45
N LYS A 247 -1.99 -12.65 -3.63
CA LYS A 247 -1.21 -13.81 -4.10
C LYS A 247 -1.88 -14.64 -5.21
N PRO A 248 -3.20 -14.97 -5.16
CA PRO A 248 -3.86 -15.73 -6.22
C PRO A 248 -3.98 -14.99 -7.56
N TYR A 249 -3.80 -13.68 -7.56
CA TYR A 249 -3.93 -12.84 -8.75
C TYR A 249 -2.59 -12.58 -9.44
N ILE A 250 -1.45 -12.75 -8.76
CA ILE A 250 -0.11 -12.52 -9.31
C ILE A 250 0.11 -13.22 -10.65
N PRO A 251 -0.25 -14.51 -10.84
CA PRO A 251 -0.07 -15.18 -12.13
C PRO A 251 -0.86 -14.59 -13.30
N LYS A 252 -1.85 -13.75 -13.02
CA LYS A 252 -2.72 -13.13 -14.02
C LYS A 252 -2.26 -11.74 -14.45
N ILE A 253 -1.22 -11.18 -13.83
CA ILE A 253 -0.66 -9.86 -14.13
C ILE A 253 -0.05 -9.89 -15.53
N LYS A 254 -0.48 -8.94 -16.39
CA LYS A 254 -0.11 -8.88 -17.81
C LYS A 254 0.82 -7.73 -18.17
N ILE A 255 1.09 -6.82 -17.25
CA ILE A 255 1.95 -5.64 -17.45
C ILE A 255 3.15 -5.70 -16.50
N PRO A 256 4.29 -5.06 -16.82
CA PRO A 256 5.46 -5.05 -15.96
C PRO A 256 5.12 -4.64 -14.54
N THR A 257 5.39 -5.51 -13.58
CA THR A 257 5.03 -5.29 -12.17
C THR A 257 6.13 -5.79 -11.26
N LEU A 258 6.61 -4.93 -10.35
CA LEU A 258 7.67 -5.23 -9.40
C LEU A 258 7.11 -5.40 -7.98
N LEU A 259 7.49 -6.46 -7.31
CA LEU A 259 7.32 -6.62 -5.86
C LEU A 259 8.67 -6.50 -5.15
N ILE A 260 8.76 -5.60 -4.17
CA ILE A 260 9.92 -5.42 -3.29
C ILE A 260 9.54 -5.82 -1.88
N ASN A 261 10.01 -6.97 -1.40
CA ASN A 261 9.81 -7.45 -0.04
C ASN A 261 11.16 -7.79 0.58
N SER A 262 11.58 -7.13 1.66
CA SER A 262 12.81 -7.49 2.36
C SER A 262 12.65 -8.81 3.11
N LEU A 263 13.70 -9.63 3.15
CA LEU A 263 13.66 -10.96 3.79
C LEU A 263 13.54 -10.87 5.32
N ASP A 264 13.92 -9.74 5.90
CA ASP A 264 13.83 -9.47 7.33
C ASP A 264 12.52 -8.80 7.77
N ASP A 265 11.58 -8.51 6.84
CA ASP A 265 10.30 -7.88 7.18
C ASP A 265 9.50 -8.74 8.16
N SER A 266 9.39 -8.26 9.40
CA SER A 266 8.76 -9.01 10.49
C SER A 266 7.24 -9.16 10.36
N PHE A 267 6.60 -8.40 9.44
CA PHE A 267 5.15 -8.48 9.19
C PHE A 267 4.81 -9.56 8.19
N LEU A 268 5.79 -9.98 7.38
CA LEU A 268 5.59 -10.91 6.29
C LEU A 268 5.89 -12.34 6.70
N SER A 269 5.03 -13.26 6.28
CA SER A 269 5.32 -14.69 6.34
C SER A 269 6.15 -15.12 5.12
N LYS A 270 6.69 -16.33 5.16
CA LYS A 270 7.36 -16.94 4.00
C LYS A 270 6.47 -17.01 2.74
N GLU A 271 5.16 -17.05 2.92
CA GLU A 271 4.19 -17.10 1.82
C GLU A 271 4.08 -15.77 1.07
N CYS A 272 4.66 -14.69 1.61
CA CYS A 272 4.70 -13.38 0.97
C CYS A 272 5.91 -13.20 0.03
N TYR A 273 6.65 -14.27 -0.24
CA TYR A 273 7.77 -14.27 -1.19
C TYR A 273 7.47 -15.20 -2.37
N PRO A 274 6.79 -14.71 -3.43
CA PRO A 274 6.26 -15.53 -4.53
C PRO A 274 7.34 -15.87 -5.56
N PHE A 275 8.40 -16.58 -5.15
CA PHE A 275 9.52 -16.97 -6.01
C PHE A 275 9.08 -17.84 -7.18
N LYS A 276 8.10 -18.74 -6.96
CA LYS A 276 7.58 -19.62 -8.01
C LYS A 276 6.84 -18.81 -9.07
N GLU A 277 5.97 -17.92 -8.64
CA GLU A 277 5.18 -17.03 -9.51
C GLU A 277 6.10 -16.13 -10.33
N ALA A 278 7.12 -15.55 -9.70
CA ALA A 278 8.11 -14.72 -10.37
C ALA A 278 8.91 -15.50 -11.43
N LYS A 279 9.36 -16.72 -11.12
CA LYS A 279 10.09 -17.56 -12.10
C LYS A 279 9.26 -17.89 -13.34
N ASN A 280 7.94 -18.01 -13.18
CA ASN A 280 7.02 -18.44 -14.23
C ASN A 280 6.33 -17.28 -14.97
N SER A 281 6.65 -16.03 -14.66
CA SER A 281 6.04 -14.85 -15.27
C SER A 281 7.04 -14.05 -16.08
N ALA A 282 6.63 -13.55 -17.23
CA ALA A 282 7.41 -12.56 -17.99
C ALA A 282 7.22 -11.13 -17.48
N ASN A 283 6.13 -10.87 -16.79
CA ASN A 283 5.74 -9.51 -16.38
C ASN A 283 5.83 -9.24 -14.89
N PHE A 284 6.00 -10.26 -14.05
CA PHE A 284 6.07 -10.10 -12.61
C PHE A 284 7.50 -10.27 -12.12
N TYR A 285 8.05 -9.20 -11.57
CA TYR A 285 9.42 -9.09 -11.08
C TYR A 285 9.43 -9.13 -9.55
N LEU A 286 10.42 -9.81 -8.98
CA LEU A 286 10.60 -9.93 -7.53
C LEU A 286 12.00 -9.46 -7.12
N LEU A 287 12.05 -8.56 -6.15
CA LEU A 287 13.27 -8.06 -5.54
C LEU A 287 13.23 -8.27 -4.02
N THR A 288 14.15 -9.08 -3.50
CA THR A 288 14.16 -9.48 -2.08
C THR A 288 15.50 -9.15 -1.41
N PRO A 289 15.71 -7.88 -0.99
CA PRO A 289 16.89 -7.53 -0.21
C PRO A 289 16.88 -8.24 1.15
N ASN A 290 18.07 -8.56 1.68
CA ASN A 290 18.20 -9.22 2.98
C ASN A 290 17.70 -8.38 4.14
N TYR A 291 17.78 -7.06 4.01
CA TYR A 291 17.43 -6.06 5.01
C TYR A 291 16.43 -5.06 4.43
N GLY A 292 15.73 -4.34 5.28
CA GLY A 292 14.78 -3.30 4.87
C GLY A 292 13.66 -3.07 5.88
N GLY A 293 13.37 -4.07 6.71
CA GLY A 293 12.21 -4.04 7.59
C GLY A 293 10.92 -3.85 6.81
N HIS A 294 9.89 -3.31 7.45
CA HIS A 294 8.60 -3.01 6.81
C HIS A 294 8.56 -1.55 6.36
N VAL A 295 8.63 -1.31 5.03
CA VAL A 295 8.63 0.04 4.40
C VAL A 295 9.81 0.94 4.86
N GLY A 296 10.81 0.40 5.54
CA GLY A 296 11.95 1.18 6.06
C GLY A 296 12.97 1.49 4.98
N PHE A 297 13.70 0.47 4.52
CA PHE A 297 14.76 0.55 3.51
C PHE A 297 15.73 1.71 3.73
N THR A 298 16.05 1.96 4.98
CA THR A 298 16.96 3.00 5.42
C THR A 298 18.36 2.41 5.56
N SER A 299 19.38 3.07 5.00
CA SER A 299 20.75 2.55 4.95
C SER A 299 21.70 3.18 5.96
N SER A 300 21.45 4.44 6.37
CA SER A 300 22.33 5.21 7.24
C SER A 300 21.56 6.28 8.01
N PHE A 301 22.24 6.97 8.92
CA PHE A 301 21.68 8.16 9.61
C PHE A 301 21.63 9.42 8.73
N ASN A 302 22.24 9.39 7.54
CA ASN A 302 22.13 10.47 6.57
C ASN A 302 20.82 10.33 5.77
N ASN A 303 19.81 11.10 6.13
CA ASN A 303 18.49 11.03 5.50
C ASN A 303 18.51 11.33 3.98
N ASN A 304 19.51 12.09 3.49
CA ASN A 304 19.64 12.38 2.07
C ASN A 304 20.06 11.15 1.25
N GLU A 305 20.70 10.17 1.87
CA GLU A 305 21.11 8.90 1.25
C GLU A 305 20.01 7.84 1.27
N ASN A 306 18.99 8.02 2.10
CA ASN A 306 17.94 7.02 2.32
C ASN A 306 16.85 7.10 1.24
N LYS A 307 17.24 6.91 -0.02
CA LYS A 307 16.36 6.95 -1.20
C LYS A 307 16.43 5.65 -2.02
N TRP A 308 16.81 4.53 -1.37
CA TRP A 308 17.03 3.28 -2.08
C TRP A 308 15.76 2.75 -2.77
N VAL A 309 14.63 2.75 -2.05
CA VAL A 309 13.33 2.31 -2.62
C VAL A 309 12.91 3.23 -3.76
N GLU A 310 13.03 4.53 -3.57
CA GLU A 310 12.69 5.53 -4.58
C GLU A 310 13.52 5.38 -5.86
N LYS A 311 14.83 5.11 -5.70
CA LYS A 311 15.71 4.77 -6.82
C LYS A 311 15.24 3.51 -7.54
N LYS A 312 14.88 2.43 -6.80
CA LYS A 312 14.38 1.19 -7.39
C LYS A 312 13.05 1.37 -8.13
N ILE A 313 12.18 2.26 -7.63
CA ILE A 313 10.96 2.65 -8.35
C ILE A 313 11.33 3.28 -9.70
N THR A 314 12.21 4.28 -9.70
CA THR A 314 12.60 5.00 -10.92
C THR A 314 13.35 4.09 -11.90
N GLU A 315 14.31 3.30 -11.43
CA GLU A 315 15.03 2.33 -12.25
C GLU A 315 14.05 1.35 -12.93
N PHE A 316 13.08 0.82 -12.20
CA PHE A 316 12.09 -0.10 -12.78
C PHE A 316 11.20 0.58 -13.83
N ILE A 317 10.79 1.82 -13.59
CA ILE A 317 10.01 2.61 -14.57
C ILE A 317 10.82 2.82 -15.85
N GLN A 318 12.09 3.15 -15.74
CA GLN A 318 12.95 3.45 -16.89
C GLN A 318 13.38 2.18 -17.63
N GLU A 319 13.85 1.16 -16.93
CA GLU A 319 14.48 -0.01 -17.52
C GLU A 319 13.51 -1.11 -17.93
N ASN A 320 12.43 -1.32 -17.14
CA ASN A 320 11.51 -2.45 -17.36
C ASN A 320 10.16 -2.02 -17.96
N ILE A 321 9.72 -0.80 -17.70
CA ILE A 321 8.50 -0.24 -18.32
C ILE A 321 8.86 0.56 -19.58
N GLY A 322 10.09 1.09 -19.67
CA GLY A 322 10.59 1.80 -20.85
C GLY A 322 10.09 3.25 -20.94
N ILE A 323 9.86 3.91 -19.80
CA ILE A 323 9.42 5.30 -19.72
C ILE A 323 10.56 6.14 -19.18
N CYS A 324 11.09 7.02 -20.02
CA CYS A 324 12.05 8.06 -19.62
C CYS A 324 11.31 9.28 -19.06
N SER A 325 11.92 9.93 -18.07
CA SER A 325 11.45 11.18 -17.46
C SER A 325 11.82 12.40 -18.31
#